data_735a0247aaf49e4935e2aa3810a2f536
#
_entry.id   735a0247aaf49e4935e2aa3810a2f536
#
_cell.length_a   1.000
_cell.length_b   1.000
_cell.length_c   1.000
_cell.angle_alpha   90.00
_cell.angle_beta   90.00
_cell.angle_gamma   90.00
#
_symmetry.space_group_name_H-M   'P 1'
#
loop_
_entity.id
_entity.type
_entity.pdbx_description
1 polymer ?
#
loop_
_entity_poly.entity_id
_entity_poly.type
_entity_poly.pdbx_seq_one_letter_code
_entity_poly.pdbx_strand_id
1 'polypeptide(L)'
;MKFSLLAAPLALLSASAWANDAADGSSGSRASDATVATDATKVADTTEFEIASGIDYSVGSYGAASDTSVVSVPLDFKLRSGRFRGQVSVPFVTVKGPGQIVGGVVVPSSNNAVVSRSGLGDVGVSAAYLVSQQSHGLPAIELGVAAKIPTAKQTIGTGKFDYSVNLSAYEALGPNATLFGSIGYSWLTSPAAYQLNNGIAASGGFNLRAAPTTNLGFSVAYREPVATGLQGQATVSPYVTHRLGGSVGLTLYGVAGLNQASPRVGAGLRLSIIR
;
A
#
# COMPACT_ATOMS: atom_id res chain seq x y z
N MET A 1 -11.52 -38.04 21.01
CA MET A 1 -10.45 -37.04 20.96
C MET A 1 -10.67 -36.19 19.72
N LYS A 2 -11.20 -34.97 19.90
CA LYS A 2 -11.39 -34.02 18.81
C LYS A 2 -10.13 -33.15 18.77
N PHE A 3 -9.31 -33.32 17.74
CA PHE A 3 -8.24 -32.37 17.45
C PHE A 3 -8.85 -31.15 16.75
N SER A 4 -9.05 -30.09 17.51
CA SER A 4 -9.26 -28.76 16.94
C SER A 4 -7.93 -28.30 16.38
N LEU A 5 -7.77 -28.36 15.05
CA LEU A 5 -6.74 -27.59 14.37
C LEU A 5 -7.15 -26.12 14.47
N LEU A 6 -6.56 -25.40 15.42
CA LEU A 6 -6.50 -23.95 15.40
C LEU A 6 -5.64 -23.55 14.19
N ALA A 7 -6.27 -23.28 13.07
CA ALA A 7 -5.65 -22.49 12.00
C ALA A 7 -5.57 -21.05 12.52
N ALA A 8 -4.40 -20.64 13.01
CA ALA A 8 -4.17 -19.24 13.35
C ALA A 8 -4.29 -18.40 12.07
N PRO A 9 -5.16 -17.38 12.05
CA PRO A 9 -5.36 -16.54 10.88
C PRO A 9 -4.17 -15.62 10.67
N LEU A 10 -3.70 -15.52 9.43
CA LEU A 10 -2.73 -14.52 9.01
C LEU A 10 -3.50 -13.25 8.68
N ALA A 11 -3.58 -12.34 9.61
CA ALA A 11 -4.30 -11.10 9.48
C ALA A 11 -3.39 -9.96 9.07
N LEU A 12 -3.77 -9.20 8.06
CA LEU A 12 -2.98 -8.06 7.58
C LEU A 12 -3.84 -6.87 7.13
N LEU A 13 -3.32 -5.70 7.25
CA LEU A 13 -3.96 -4.38 7.32
C LEU A 13 -4.22 -3.74 5.96
N SER A 14 -5.41 -3.27 5.69
CA SER A 14 -5.84 -2.69 4.42
C SER A 14 -5.92 -1.16 4.38
N ALA A 15 -6.05 -0.51 5.54
CA ALA A 15 -6.14 0.95 5.58
C ALA A 15 -4.83 1.67 5.28
N SER A 16 -3.73 0.94 5.18
CA SER A 16 -2.37 1.47 5.07
C SER A 16 -1.91 1.77 3.66
N ALA A 17 -2.57 1.26 2.63
CA ALA A 17 -2.17 1.48 1.24
C ALA A 17 -2.00 2.96 0.90
N TRP A 18 -2.89 3.79 1.40
CA TRP A 18 -2.91 5.22 1.12
C TRP A 18 -1.86 6.02 1.86
N ALA A 19 -1.57 5.64 3.12
CA ALA A 19 -0.53 6.31 3.90
C ALA A 19 0.87 5.96 3.40
N ASN A 20 1.07 4.71 2.98
CA ASN A 20 2.36 4.26 2.46
C ASN A 20 2.63 4.81 1.05
N ASP A 21 1.63 4.85 0.15
CA ASP A 21 1.77 5.51 -1.15
C ASP A 21 2.10 7.00 -0.98
N ALA A 22 1.59 7.64 0.08
CA ALA A 22 1.91 9.03 0.40
C ALA A 22 3.31 9.19 1.01
N ALA A 23 3.90 8.14 1.61
CA ALA A 23 5.15 8.23 2.33
C ALA A 23 6.38 7.88 1.46
N ASP A 24 6.28 6.94 0.53
CA ASP A 24 7.46 6.36 -0.12
C ASP A 24 7.49 6.44 -1.66
N GLY A 25 6.40 6.86 -2.31
CA GLY A 25 6.34 6.90 -3.77
C GLY A 25 6.42 5.52 -4.44
N SER A 26 6.35 4.44 -3.67
CA SER A 26 6.37 3.08 -4.18
C SER A 26 4.94 2.54 -4.34
N SER A 27 4.74 1.79 -5.40
CA SER A 27 3.50 1.03 -5.62
C SER A 27 3.44 -0.28 -4.79
N GLY A 28 4.45 -0.50 -3.93
CA GLY A 28 4.67 -1.76 -3.24
C GLY A 28 3.70 -2.06 -2.09
N SER A 29 3.13 -1.03 -1.48
CA SER A 29 2.17 -1.21 -0.38
C SER A 29 0.88 -1.94 -0.81
N ARG A 30 0.50 -1.84 -2.09
CA ARG A 30 -0.72 -2.45 -2.64
C ARG A 30 -0.71 -3.98 -2.64
N ALA A 31 0.47 -4.59 -2.81
CA ALA A 31 0.57 -6.06 -2.75
C ALA A 31 0.45 -6.59 -1.31
N SER A 32 0.86 -5.80 -0.30
CA SER A 32 0.66 -6.15 1.11
C SER A 32 -0.81 -6.09 1.51
N ASP A 33 -1.59 -5.15 0.95
CA ASP A 33 -3.02 -5.02 1.22
C ASP A 33 -3.84 -6.19 0.71
N ALA A 34 -3.45 -6.75 -0.40
CA ALA A 34 -4.12 -7.87 -1.01
C ALA A 34 -3.98 -9.18 -0.20
N THR A 35 -2.92 -9.34 0.60
CA THR A 35 -2.75 -10.47 1.52
C THR A 35 -3.72 -10.41 2.71
N VAL A 36 -4.22 -9.22 2.99
CA VAL A 36 -5.15 -8.87 4.07
C VAL A 36 -6.55 -9.40 3.83
N ALA A 37 -6.95 -9.50 2.58
CA ALA A 37 -8.34 -9.71 2.22
C ALA A 37 -8.97 -10.98 2.83
N THR A 38 -8.17 -12.03 3.09
CA THR A 38 -8.70 -13.30 3.58
C THR A 38 -9.17 -13.24 5.04
N ASP A 39 -8.58 -12.38 5.88
CA ASP A 39 -8.92 -12.27 7.31
C ASP A 39 -9.65 -10.95 7.66
N ALA A 40 -9.76 -10.03 6.72
CA ALA A 40 -10.46 -8.77 6.92
C ALA A 40 -11.97 -8.92 7.13
N THR A 41 -12.52 -10.08 6.77
CA THR A 41 -13.95 -10.37 6.91
C THR A 41 -14.39 -10.64 8.35
N LYS A 42 -13.45 -10.84 9.29
CA LYS A 42 -13.74 -11.22 10.67
C LYS A 42 -13.07 -10.31 11.70
N VAL A 43 -13.66 -10.21 12.89
CA VAL A 43 -13.03 -9.58 14.05
C VAL A 43 -11.88 -10.45 14.56
N ALA A 44 -10.77 -9.85 14.94
CA ALA A 44 -9.66 -10.57 15.55
C ALA A 44 -10.01 -10.96 16.98
N ASP A 45 -9.81 -12.22 17.32
CA ASP A 45 -10.07 -12.73 18.69
C ASP A 45 -8.92 -12.36 19.65
N THR A 46 -7.74 -12.07 19.12
CA THR A 46 -6.54 -11.73 19.88
C THR A 46 -5.89 -10.45 19.33
N THR A 47 -5.06 -9.83 20.15
CA THR A 47 -4.21 -8.72 19.67
C THR A 47 -2.98 -9.30 19.00
N GLU A 48 -2.73 -8.86 17.78
CA GLU A 48 -1.61 -9.28 16.93
C GLU A 48 -0.72 -8.08 16.61
N PHE A 49 0.59 -8.30 16.66
CA PHE A 49 1.60 -7.34 16.24
C PHE A 49 2.37 -7.91 15.04
N GLU A 50 2.58 -7.11 14.03
CA GLU A 50 3.41 -7.44 12.89
C GLU A 50 4.51 -6.41 12.71
N ILE A 51 5.72 -6.89 12.47
CA ILE A 51 6.83 -6.09 11.97
C ILE A 51 7.16 -6.62 10.59
N ALA A 52 7.19 -5.74 9.60
CA ALA A 52 7.53 -6.09 8.24
C ALA A 52 8.58 -5.14 7.67
N SER A 53 9.45 -5.66 6.82
CA SER A 53 10.39 -4.87 6.02
C SER A 53 10.64 -5.58 4.69
N GLY A 54 11.23 -4.87 3.74
CA GLY A 54 11.46 -5.42 2.42
C GLY A 54 12.26 -4.50 1.53
N ILE A 55 12.21 -4.78 0.24
CA ILE A 55 12.77 -3.93 -0.79
C ILE A 55 11.77 -3.82 -1.93
N ASP A 56 11.51 -2.60 -2.37
CA ASP A 56 10.63 -2.26 -3.47
C ASP A 56 11.45 -1.54 -4.54
N TYR A 57 11.27 -1.91 -5.79
CA TYR A 57 11.87 -1.27 -6.94
C TYR A 57 10.81 -0.92 -7.97
N SER A 58 10.88 0.28 -8.49
CA SER A 58 10.06 0.67 -9.64
C SER A 58 10.85 1.57 -10.59
N VAL A 59 10.49 1.52 -11.87
CA VAL A 59 11.06 2.36 -12.91
C VAL A 59 10.01 2.72 -13.94
N GLY A 60 10.04 3.96 -14.41
CA GLY A 60 9.16 4.47 -15.46
C GLY A 60 9.52 5.90 -15.82
N SER A 61 8.93 6.39 -16.89
CA SER A 61 9.08 7.79 -17.29
C SER A 61 8.21 8.74 -16.46
N TYR A 62 7.11 8.22 -15.92
CA TYR A 62 6.11 9.00 -15.16
C TYR A 62 5.65 10.27 -15.88
N GLY A 63 5.63 10.23 -17.23
CA GLY A 63 5.32 11.38 -18.08
C GLY A 63 6.51 12.30 -18.39
N ALA A 64 7.72 11.99 -17.93
CA ALA A 64 8.96 12.69 -18.29
C ALA A 64 9.61 12.13 -19.57
N ALA A 65 10.62 12.85 -20.11
CA ALA A 65 11.37 12.41 -21.27
C ALA A 65 12.33 11.26 -20.96
N SER A 66 12.73 11.05 -19.71
CA SER A 66 13.62 9.99 -19.27
C SER A 66 13.11 9.30 -18.02
N ASP A 67 13.60 8.09 -17.80
CA ASP A 67 13.15 7.25 -16.70
C ASP A 67 13.58 7.78 -15.33
N THR A 68 12.73 7.57 -14.36
CA THR A 68 13.03 7.69 -12.93
C THR A 68 12.92 6.29 -12.32
N SER A 69 13.93 5.89 -11.58
CA SER A 69 13.90 4.68 -10.74
C SER A 69 13.77 5.05 -9.27
N VAL A 70 12.99 4.27 -8.56
CA VAL A 70 12.79 4.38 -7.11
C VAL A 70 13.13 3.04 -6.49
N VAL A 71 13.95 3.07 -5.45
CA VAL A 71 14.17 1.96 -4.52
C VAL A 71 13.65 2.41 -3.17
N SER A 72 12.82 1.60 -2.52
CA SER A 72 12.32 1.84 -1.18
C SER A 72 12.57 0.63 -0.28
N VAL A 73 12.95 0.91 0.96
CA VAL A 73 13.09 -0.08 2.03
C VAL A 73 12.20 0.37 3.18
N PRO A 74 10.92 -0.05 3.21
CA PRO A 74 10.01 0.31 4.28
C PRO A 74 10.27 -0.53 5.54
N LEU A 75 10.02 0.08 6.70
CA LEU A 75 9.88 -0.59 7.98
C LEU A 75 8.47 -0.32 8.50
N ASP A 76 7.67 -1.36 8.58
CA ASP A 76 6.27 -1.29 8.96
C ASP A 76 6.04 -1.93 10.32
N PHE A 77 5.30 -1.23 11.17
CA PHE A 77 4.78 -1.72 12.45
C PHE A 77 3.27 -1.73 12.37
N LYS A 78 2.65 -2.89 12.57
CA LYS A 78 1.21 -3.05 12.46
C LYS A 78 0.66 -3.65 13.75
N LEU A 79 -0.53 -3.19 14.11
CA LEU A 79 -1.32 -3.67 15.25
C LEU A 79 -2.72 -4.03 14.76
N ARG A 80 -3.21 -5.18 15.18
CA ARG A 80 -4.61 -5.57 15.04
C ARG A 80 -5.17 -6.00 16.38
N SER A 81 -6.28 -5.43 16.78
CA SER A 81 -6.94 -5.77 18.04
C SER A 81 -8.45 -5.61 17.88
N GLY A 82 -9.19 -6.70 18.00
CA GLY A 82 -10.63 -6.71 17.76
C GLY A 82 -10.97 -6.18 16.36
N ARG A 83 -11.73 -5.11 16.31
CA ARG A 83 -12.14 -4.41 15.08
C ARG A 83 -11.15 -3.32 14.64
N PHE A 84 -10.19 -3.02 15.48
CA PHE A 84 -9.24 -1.93 15.24
C PHE A 84 -7.97 -2.44 14.55
N ARG A 85 -7.42 -1.62 13.67
CA ARG A 85 -6.13 -1.81 13.00
C ARG A 85 -5.37 -0.51 13.02
N GLY A 86 -4.06 -0.59 13.24
CA GLY A 86 -3.15 0.54 13.21
C GLY A 86 -1.87 0.19 12.50
N GLN A 87 -1.25 1.16 11.83
CA GLN A 87 0.07 0.99 11.20
C GLN A 87 0.89 2.26 11.30
N VAL A 88 2.20 2.06 11.45
CA VAL A 88 3.23 3.09 11.26
C VAL A 88 4.22 2.55 10.23
N SER A 89 4.55 3.36 9.23
CA SER A 89 5.52 3.05 8.18
C SER A 89 6.62 4.08 8.13
N VAL A 90 7.88 3.62 8.08
CA VAL A 90 9.07 4.47 8.01
C VAL A 90 9.91 3.99 6.81
N PRO A 91 9.81 4.60 5.63
CA PRO A 91 10.55 4.17 4.46
C PRO A 91 11.93 4.83 4.39
N PHE A 92 12.92 4.10 3.89
CA PHE A 92 14.15 4.68 3.36
C PHE A 92 14.09 4.61 1.83
N VAL A 93 14.24 5.76 1.16
CA VAL A 93 13.97 5.89 -0.27
C VAL A 93 15.20 6.39 -1.01
N THR A 94 15.44 5.82 -2.18
CA THR A 94 16.42 6.31 -3.18
C THR A 94 15.69 6.57 -4.49
N VAL A 95 15.78 7.79 -4.99
CA VAL A 95 15.21 8.21 -6.27
C VAL A 95 16.35 8.60 -7.21
N LYS A 96 16.40 8.01 -8.39
CA LYS A 96 17.37 8.35 -9.45
C LYS A 96 16.63 8.66 -10.74
N GLY A 97 16.74 9.88 -11.21
CA GLY A 97 16.06 10.36 -12.42
C GLY A 97 15.56 11.80 -12.27
N PRO A 98 14.81 12.30 -13.27
CA PRO A 98 14.22 13.65 -13.23
C PRO A 98 12.97 13.74 -12.36
N GLY A 99 12.37 12.61 -11.95
CA GLY A 99 11.18 12.60 -11.13
C GLY A 99 11.42 13.00 -9.68
N GLN A 100 10.38 13.46 -9.02
CA GLN A 100 10.36 13.73 -7.57
C GLN A 100 9.14 13.08 -6.94
N ILE A 101 9.19 12.80 -5.63
CA ILE A 101 8.05 12.24 -4.91
C ILE A 101 7.16 13.36 -4.38
N VAL A 102 5.90 13.34 -4.79
CA VAL A 102 4.90 14.36 -4.43
C VAL A 102 3.59 13.65 -4.11
N GLY A 103 3.07 13.84 -2.91
CA GLY A 103 1.83 13.20 -2.48
C GLY A 103 1.87 11.67 -2.58
N GLY A 104 3.06 11.08 -2.45
CA GLY A 104 3.27 9.64 -2.52
C GLY A 104 3.35 9.04 -3.93
N VAL A 105 3.47 9.86 -4.96
CA VAL A 105 3.68 9.40 -6.34
C VAL A 105 4.89 10.09 -6.95
N VAL A 106 5.52 9.43 -7.92
CA VAL A 106 6.58 10.05 -8.71
C VAL A 106 5.93 10.95 -9.76
N VAL A 107 6.39 12.21 -9.81
CA VAL A 107 5.97 13.19 -10.81
C VAL A 107 7.18 13.75 -11.53
N PRO A 108 7.06 14.21 -12.80
CA PRO A 108 8.14 14.86 -13.51
C PRO A 108 8.60 16.14 -12.80
N SER A 109 9.91 16.37 -12.76
CA SER A 109 10.45 17.67 -12.35
C SER A 109 10.51 18.63 -13.53
N SER A 110 10.30 19.91 -13.27
CA SER A 110 10.27 20.94 -14.31
C SER A 110 11.59 21.14 -15.07
N ASN A 111 12.71 20.76 -14.48
CA ASN A 111 14.04 20.94 -15.08
C ASN A 111 14.61 19.69 -15.78
N ASN A 112 13.89 18.58 -15.76
CA ASN A 112 14.32 17.27 -16.35
C ASN A 112 15.73 16.80 -15.93
N ALA A 113 16.32 17.37 -14.89
CA ALA A 113 17.67 17.01 -14.46
C ALA A 113 17.66 15.61 -13.82
N VAL A 114 18.52 14.73 -14.29
CA VAL A 114 18.75 13.43 -13.69
C VAL A 114 19.60 13.60 -12.43
N VAL A 115 18.97 13.43 -11.29
CA VAL A 115 19.62 13.53 -9.96
C VAL A 115 19.42 12.23 -9.19
N SER A 116 20.37 11.91 -8.31
CA SER A 116 20.22 10.82 -7.35
C SER A 116 20.04 11.42 -5.95
N ARG A 117 19.00 10.99 -5.25
CA ARG A 117 18.63 11.46 -3.91
C ARG A 117 18.27 10.26 -3.06
N SER A 118 18.74 10.22 -1.82
CA SER A 118 18.39 9.15 -0.87
C SER A 118 18.25 9.68 0.55
N GLY A 119 17.45 9.01 1.34
CA GLY A 119 17.23 9.31 2.74
C GLY A 119 15.94 8.73 3.28
N LEU A 120 15.61 9.06 4.52
CA LEU A 120 14.30 8.73 5.09
C LEU A 120 13.20 9.46 4.32
N GLY A 121 12.16 8.73 3.99
CA GLY A 121 10.93 9.28 3.45
C GLY A 121 10.02 9.87 4.53
N ASP A 122 8.81 10.27 4.14
CA ASP A 122 7.81 10.73 5.09
C ASP A 122 7.23 9.55 5.88
N VAL A 123 7.04 9.72 7.19
CA VAL A 123 6.41 8.69 8.03
C VAL A 123 4.91 8.65 7.76
N GLY A 124 4.40 7.46 7.45
CA GLY A 124 2.98 7.19 7.34
C GLY A 124 2.41 6.64 8.64
N VAL A 125 1.24 7.14 9.03
CA VAL A 125 0.46 6.60 10.16
C VAL A 125 -0.96 6.38 9.70
N SER A 126 -1.54 5.22 10.02
CA SER A 126 -2.92 4.92 9.68
C SER A 126 -3.64 4.17 10.79
N ALA A 127 -4.95 4.31 10.78
CA ALA A 127 -5.87 3.57 11.64
C ALA A 127 -7.11 3.19 10.83
N ALA A 128 -7.67 2.01 11.12
CA ALA A 128 -8.90 1.55 10.51
C ALA A 128 -9.78 0.83 11.52
N TYR A 129 -11.07 0.85 11.24
CA TYR A 129 -12.09 0.20 12.06
C TYR A 129 -13.03 -0.63 11.20
N LEU A 130 -13.17 -1.89 11.51
CA LEU A 130 -14.11 -2.82 10.87
C LEU A 130 -15.54 -2.48 11.33
N VAL A 131 -16.26 -1.75 10.50
CA VAL A 131 -17.62 -1.28 10.79
C VAL A 131 -18.62 -2.44 10.79
N SER A 132 -18.54 -3.31 9.78
CA SER A 132 -19.35 -4.51 9.66
C SER A 132 -18.52 -5.72 9.26
N GLN A 133 -18.87 -6.89 9.81
CA GLN A 133 -18.34 -8.18 9.36
C GLN A 133 -19.15 -8.68 8.17
N GLN A 134 -18.55 -9.54 7.38
CA GLN A 134 -19.27 -10.22 6.31
C GLN A 134 -20.42 -11.07 6.87
N SER A 135 -21.63 -10.89 6.34
CA SER A 135 -22.80 -11.68 6.72
C SER A 135 -23.85 -11.69 5.60
N HIS A 136 -24.48 -12.84 5.35
CA HIS A 136 -25.67 -13.00 4.51
C HIS A 136 -25.60 -12.24 3.15
N GLY A 137 -24.50 -12.34 2.42
CA GLY A 137 -24.33 -11.69 1.12
C GLY A 137 -23.96 -10.21 1.18
N LEU A 138 -23.61 -9.69 2.36
CA LEU A 138 -23.02 -8.35 2.51
C LEU A 138 -21.53 -8.45 2.82
N PRO A 139 -20.68 -7.66 2.15
CA PRO A 139 -19.25 -7.67 2.41
C PRO A 139 -18.92 -7.12 3.80
N ALA A 140 -17.77 -7.48 4.33
CA ALA A 140 -17.19 -6.78 5.45
C ALA A 140 -16.78 -5.36 5.02
N ILE A 141 -17.10 -4.35 5.84
CA ILE A 141 -16.83 -2.94 5.55
C ILE A 141 -15.88 -2.38 6.60
N GLU A 142 -14.83 -1.74 6.14
CA GLU A 142 -13.83 -1.07 6.98
C GLU A 142 -13.68 0.39 6.60
N LEU A 143 -13.65 1.27 7.60
CA LEU A 143 -13.37 2.70 7.46
C LEU A 143 -11.97 2.98 7.99
N GLY A 144 -11.15 3.64 7.17
CA GLY A 144 -9.77 3.98 7.49
C GLY A 144 -9.49 5.48 7.40
N VAL A 145 -8.49 5.90 8.16
CA VAL A 145 -7.91 7.24 8.10
C VAL A 145 -6.38 7.10 8.07
N ALA A 146 -5.71 8.02 7.39
CA ALA A 146 -4.26 8.04 7.39
C ALA A 146 -3.72 9.48 7.35
N ALA A 147 -2.48 9.62 7.83
CA ALA A 147 -1.73 10.86 7.79
C ALA A 147 -0.27 10.57 7.36
N LYS A 148 0.24 11.41 6.49
CA LYS A 148 1.66 11.49 6.14
C LYS A 148 2.30 12.61 6.96
N ILE A 149 3.30 12.27 7.77
CA ILE A 149 4.06 13.20 8.60
C ILE A 149 5.33 13.60 7.83
N PRO A 150 5.62 14.90 7.63
CA PRO A 150 6.71 15.38 6.80
C PRO A 150 8.08 15.24 7.51
N THR A 151 8.58 14.02 7.62
CA THR A 151 9.89 13.70 8.21
C THR A 151 11.02 13.64 7.18
N ALA A 152 10.66 13.50 5.90
CA ALA A 152 11.63 13.51 4.81
C ALA A 152 12.27 14.88 4.60
N LYS A 153 13.52 14.86 4.12
CA LYS A 153 14.15 16.07 3.60
C LYS A 153 13.36 16.57 2.38
N GLN A 154 13.31 17.90 2.17
CA GLN A 154 12.60 18.53 1.04
C GLN A 154 13.09 18.07 -0.34
N THR A 155 14.27 17.43 -0.43
CA THR A 155 14.76 16.82 -1.67
C THR A 155 14.07 15.49 -1.99
N ILE A 156 13.34 14.89 -1.03
CA ILE A 156 12.65 13.61 -1.15
C ILE A 156 11.14 13.80 -0.98
N GLY A 157 10.70 14.56 0.03
CA GLY A 157 9.30 14.80 0.34
C GLY A 157 8.88 16.25 0.12
N THR A 158 7.58 16.54 0.29
CA THR A 158 7.00 17.88 0.13
C THR A 158 7.21 18.79 1.35
N GLY A 159 7.61 18.22 2.50
CA GLY A 159 7.67 18.95 3.77
C GLY A 159 6.31 19.35 4.32
N LYS A 160 5.22 18.72 3.88
CA LYS A 160 3.84 19.04 4.25
C LYS A 160 3.12 17.79 4.77
N PHE A 161 2.16 18.01 5.68
CA PHE A 161 1.21 16.97 6.10
C PHE A 161 0.21 16.70 4.99
N ASP A 162 -0.10 15.43 4.75
CA ASP A 162 -1.22 15.01 3.90
C ASP A 162 -2.12 14.09 4.73
N TYR A 163 -3.41 14.07 4.41
CA TYR A 163 -4.40 13.26 5.12
C TYR A 163 -5.25 12.50 4.12
N SER A 164 -5.78 11.36 4.55
CA SER A 164 -6.73 10.61 3.72
C SER A 164 -7.76 9.87 4.56
N VAL A 165 -8.89 9.60 3.92
CA VAL A 165 -9.91 8.68 4.41
C VAL A 165 -10.17 7.63 3.34
N ASN A 166 -10.49 6.41 3.74
CA ASN A 166 -10.82 5.34 2.81
C ASN A 166 -11.94 4.45 3.35
N LEU A 167 -12.71 3.88 2.45
CA LEU A 167 -13.68 2.84 2.67
C LEU A 167 -13.22 1.60 1.92
N SER A 168 -13.14 0.48 2.62
CA SER A 168 -12.77 -0.81 2.04
C SER A 168 -13.88 -1.83 2.25
N ALA A 169 -14.04 -2.72 1.28
CA ALA A 169 -14.99 -3.81 1.31
C ALA A 169 -14.28 -5.13 1.00
N TYR A 170 -14.66 -6.20 1.71
CA TYR A 170 -14.08 -7.53 1.56
C TYR A 170 -15.20 -8.57 1.51
N GLU A 171 -15.16 -9.42 0.48
CA GLU A 171 -16.15 -10.48 0.27
C GLU A 171 -15.45 -11.82 0.11
N ALA A 172 -15.63 -12.71 1.07
CA ALA A 172 -15.15 -14.09 0.96
C ALA A 172 -16.08 -14.88 0.02
N LEU A 173 -15.52 -15.31 -1.10
CA LEU A 173 -16.17 -16.15 -2.10
C LEU A 173 -15.90 -17.62 -1.81
N GLY A 174 -16.43 -18.12 -0.68
CA GLY A 174 -16.15 -19.47 -0.18
C GLY A 174 -14.86 -19.55 0.66
N PRO A 175 -14.30 -20.76 0.88
CA PRO A 175 -13.23 -20.96 1.85
C PRO A 175 -11.83 -20.49 1.39
N ASN A 176 -11.64 -20.32 0.09
CA ASN A 176 -10.32 -20.10 -0.49
C ASN A 176 -10.18 -18.82 -1.32
N ALA A 177 -11.25 -18.08 -1.53
CA ALA A 177 -11.19 -16.90 -2.39
C ALA A 177 -11.77 -15.68 -1.67
N THR A 178 -11.19 -14.52 -1.92
CA THR A 178 -11.67 -13.24 -1.40
C THR A 178 -11.57 -12.18 -2.47
N LEU A 179 -12.66 -11.49 -2.72
CA LEU A 179 -12.71 -10.26 -3.49
C LEU A 179 -12.54 -9.07 -2.54
N PHE A 180 -11.82 -8.06 -2.95
CA PHE A 180 -11.67 -6.83 -2.17
C PHE A 180 -11.70 -5.60 -3.06
N GLY A 181 -12.09 -4.48 -2.47
CA GLY A 181 -12.05 -3.18 -3.11
C GLY A 181 -11.98 -2.06 -2.11
N SER A 182 -11.43 -0.93 -2.52
CA SER A 182 -11.39 0.28 -1.70
C SER A 182 -11.56 1.53 -2.55
N ILE A 183 -12.08 2.56 -1.93
CA ILE A 183 -12.13 3.92 -2.44
C ILE A 183 -11.73 4.88 -1.33
N GLY A 184 -10.94 5.88 -1.65
CA GLY A 184 -10.49 6.87 -0.67
C GLY A 184 -10.33 8.23 -1.28
N TYR A 185 -10.24 9.23 -0.41
CA TYR A 185 -10.02 10.62 -0.75
C TYR A 185 -8.82 11.15 0.03
N SER A 186 -7.91 11.85 -0.65
CA SER A 186 -6.70 12.42 -0.07
C SER A 186 -6.71 13.94 -0.17
N TRP A 187 -6.39 14.59 0.95
CA TRP A 187 -6.10 16.02 1.02
C TRP A 187 -4.59 16.21 1.01
N LEU A 188 -4.08 16.77 -0.10
CA LEU A 188 -2.66 17.03 -0.29
C LEU A 188 -2.37 18.50 0.01
N THR A 189 -1.44 18.75 0.93
CA THR A 189 -1.05 20.12 1.28
C THR A 189 0.00 20.63 0.31
N SER A 190 -0.33 21.66 -0.43
CA SER A 190 0.56 22.28 -1.40
C SER A 190 1.77 22.94 -0.72
N PRO A 191 3.01 22.65 -1.14
CA PRO A 191 4.15 23.47 -0.79
C PRO A 191 4.09 24.82 -1.52
N ALA A 192 4.87 25.80 -1.09
CA ALA A 192 4.85 27.15 -1.70
C ALA A 192 5.23 27.17 -3.19
N ALA A 193 5.98 26.17 -3.65
CA ALA A 193 6.54 26.14 -5.01
C ALA A 193 5.52 25.67 -6.08
N TYR A 194 4.47 24.92 -5.71
CA TYR A 194 3.48 24.38 -6.67
C TYR A 194 2.19 23.96 -5.98
N GLN A 195 1.11 23.90 -6.78
CA GLN A 195 -0.21 23.50 -6.30
C GLN A 195 -0.42 21.99 -6.46
N LEU A 196 -0.94 21.36 -5.42
CA LEU A 196 -1.37 19.95 -5.43
C LEU A 196 -2.89 19.87 -5.48
N ASN A 197 -3.38 18.86 -6.15
CA ASN A 197 -4.79 18.53 -6.21
C ASN A 197 -5.12 17.48 -5.14
N ASN A 198 -6.18 17.72 -4.41
CA ASN A 198 -6.85 16.65 -3.69
C ASN A 198 -7.44 15.66 -4.70
N GLY A 199 -7.64 14.41 -4.32
CA GLY A 199 -8.13 13.47 -5.30
C GLY A 199 -8.61 12.16 -4.71
N ILE A 200 -9.31 11.42 -5.56
CA ILE A 200 -9.80 10.09 -5.30
C ILE A 200 -8.73 9.08 -5.74
N ALA A 201 -8.66 8.00 -5.01
CA ALA A 201 -8.01 6.81 -5.50
C ALA A 201 -8.90 5.60 -5.18
N ALA A 202 -8.83 4.59 -6.02
CA ALA A 202 -9.59 3.37 -5.89
C ALA A 202 -8.71 2.16 -6.21
N SER A 203 -8.98 1.06 -5.55
CA SER A 203 -8.34 -0.21 -5.86
C SER A 203 -9.32 -1.36 -5.75
N GLY A 204 -8.98 -2.49 -6.35
CA GLY A 204 -9.72 -3.71 -6.19
C GLY A 204 -8.89 -4.89 -6.65
N GLY A 205 -9.23 -6.07 -6.18
CA GLY A 205 -8.45 -7.24 -6.51
C GLY A 205 -9.06 -8.52 -5.96
N PHE A 206 -8.31 -9.57 -6.16
CA PHE A 206 -8.70 -10.91 -5.83
C PHE A 206 -7.55 -11.63 -5.14
N ASN A 207 -7.87 -12.41 -4.11
CA ASN A 207 -6.94 -13.27 -3.42
C ASN A 207 -7.46 -14.71 -3.42
N LEU A 208 -6.57 -15.67 -3.70
CA LEU A 208 -6.83 -17.10 -3.73
C LEU A 208 -5.86 -17.82 -2.80
N ARG A 209 -6.38 -18.58 -1.85
CA ARG A 209 -5.59 -19.52 -1.06
C ARG A 209 -5.30 -20.76 -1.92
N ALA A 210 -4.14 -20.77 -2.58
CA ALA A 210 -3.69 -21.86 -3.44
C ALA A 210 -3.21 -23.08 -2.66
N ALA A 211 -2.71 -22.87 -1.43
CA ALA A 211 -2.31 -23.91 -0.50
C ALA A 211 -2.49 -23.44 0.96
N PRO A 212 -2.39 -24.30 1.98
CA PRO A 212 -2.55 -23.90 3.39
C PRO A 212 -1.62 -22.76 3.84
N THR A 213 -0.47 -22.63 3.20
CA THR A 213 0.55 -21.62 3.50
C THR A 213 0.80 -20.63 2.36
N THR A 214 0.05 -20.71 1.24
CA THR A 214 0.33 -19.92 0.04
C THR A 214 -0.93 -19.26 -0.47
N ASN A 215 -0.88 -17.94 -0.62
CA ASN A 215 -1.89 -17.14 -1.28
C ASN A 215 -1.32 -16.55 -2.58
N LEU A 216 -2.14 -16.52 -3.61
CA LEU A 216 -1.89 -15.87 -4.89
C LEU A 216 -2.95 -14.81 -5.11
N GLY A 217 -2.61 -13.75 -5.77
CA GLY A 217 -3.62 -12.77 -6.13
C GLY A 217 -3.11 -11.70 -7.06
N PHE A 218 -3.98 -10.76 -7.34
CA PHE A 218 -3.65 -9.53 -8.05
C PHE A 218 -4.52 -8.39 -7.55
N SER A 219 -4.05 -7.17 -7.76
CA SER A 219 -4.82 -5.96 -7.57
C SER A 219 -4.68 -5.04 -8.77
N VAL A 220 -5.70 -4.25 -9.02
CA VAL A 220 -5.65 -3.08 -9.89
C VAL A 220 -5.89 -1.85 -9.04
N ALA A 221 -5.26 -0.74 -9.39
CA ALA A 221 -5.42 0.48 -8.65
C ALA A 221 -5.35 1.68 -9.56
N TYR A 222 -6.11 2.71 -9.20
CA TYR A 222 -6.15 4.00 -9.87
C TYR A 222 -6.06 5.12 -8.84
N ARG A 223 -5.40 6.20 -9.21
CA ARG A 223 -5.33 7.45 -8.46
C ARG A 223 -5.44 8.64 -9.39
N GLU A 224 -6.23 9.61 -9.01
CA GLU A 224 -6.35 10.88 -9.73
C GLU A 224 -5.03 11.66 -9.75
N PRO A 225 -4.88 12.58 -10.74
CA PRO A 225 -3.67 13.40 -10.86
C PRO A 225 -3.43 14.25 -9.61
N VAL A 226 -2.23 14.16 -9.04
CA VAL A 226 -1.83 14.94 -7.85
C VAL A 226 -1.51 16.40 -8.15
N ALA A 227 -1.42 16.79 -9.43
CA ALA A 227 -1.24 18.18 -9.85
C ALA A 227 -1.88 18.42 -11.23
N THR A 228 -2.22 19.67 -11.51
CA THR A 228 -2.80 20.07 -12.79
C THR A 228 -1.83 19.80 -13.96
N GLY A 229 -2.35 19.27 -15.05
CA GLY A 229 -1.57 18.90 -16.24
C GLY A 229 -0.89 17.54 -16.18
N LEU A 230 -0.96 16.83 -15.06
CA LEU A 230 -0.53 15.44 -14.96
C LEU A 230 -1.66 14.47 -15.28
N GLN A 231 -1.32 13.23 -15.56
CA GLN A 231 -2.28 12.13 -15.68
C GLN A 231 -2.39 11.40 -14.34
N GLY A 232 -3.54 10.78 -14.09
CA GLY A 232 -3.71 9.85 -12.99
C GLY A 232 -2.88 8.59 -13.20
N GLN A 233 -2.52 7.92 -12.11
CA GLN A 233 -1.77 6.67 -12.16
C GLN A 233 -2.73 5.47 -12.16
N ALA A 234 -2.42 4.46 -12.96
CA ALA A 234 -3.14 3.19 -13.00
C ALA A 234 -2.14 2.04 -13.07
N THR A 235 -2.31 1.04 -12.21
CA THR A 235 -1.38 -0.10 -12.11
C THR A 235 -2.12 -1.41 -11.93
N VAL A 236 -1.45 -2.51 -12.31
CA VAL A 236 -1.82 -3.88 -11.93
C VAL A 236 -0.66 -4.52 -11.20
N SER A 237 -0.96 -5.28 -10.15
CA SER A 237 0.05 -5.88 -9.28
C SER A 237 -0.32 -7.33 -8.95
N PRO A 238 0.26 -8.33 -9.64
CA PRO A 238 0.21 -9.71 -9.20
C PRO A 238 1.11 -9.94 -7.98
N TYR A 239 0.71 -10.85 -7.10
CA TYR A 239 1.50 -11.18 -5.91
C TYR A 239 1.36 -12.65 -5.51
N VAL A 240 2.36 -13.11 -4.77
CA VAL A 240 2.32 -14.36 -4.01
C VAL A 240 2.80 -14.11 -2.59
N THR A 241 2.04 -14.65 -1.62
CA THR A 241 2.45 -14.66 -0.22
C THR A 241 2.59 -16.09 0.24
N HIS A 242 3.72 -16.39 0.87
CA HIS A 242 4.02 -17.70 1.42
C HIS A 242 4.41 -17.58 2.89
N ARG A 243 3.80 -18.44 3.74
CA ARG A 243 4.15 -18.55 5.15
C ARG A 243 5.31 -19.54 5.29
N LEU A 244 6.48 -19.04 5.74
CA LEU A 244 7.70 -19.84 5.94
C LEU A 244 7.69 -20.62 7.26
N GLY A 245 6.73 -20.33 8.17
CA GLY A 245 6.57 -20.95 9.49
C GLY A 245 5.41 -20.31 10.24
N GLY A 246 5.24 -20.62 11.52
CA GLY A 246 4.10 -20.14 12.30
C GLY A 246 3.95 -18.63 12.36
N SER A 247 5.07 -17.89 12.33
CA SER A 247 5.07 -16.43 12.54
C SER A 247 5.76 -15.65 11.41
N VAL A 248 6.29 -16.29 10.37
CA VAL A 248 7.08 -15.63 9.32
C VAL A 248 6.34 -15.71 7.99
N GLY A 249 6.10 -14.56 7.38
CA GLY A 249 5.51 -14.42 6.05
C GLY A 249 6.50 -13.83 5.04
N LEU A 250 6.46 -14.30 3.80
CA LEU A 250 7.19 -13.77 2.67
C LEU A 250 6.20 -13.40 1.57
N THR A 251 6.26 -12.16 1.10
CA THR A 251 5.47 -11.69 -0.05
C THR A 251 6.39 -11.26 -1.17
N LEU A 252 6.12 -11.78 -2.37
CA LEU A 252 6.70 -11.33 -3.63
C LEU A 252 5.60 -10.73 -4.48
N TYR A 253 5.89 -9.62 -5.16
CA TYR A 253 4.93 -8.99 -6.05
C TYR A 253 5.60 -8.29 -7.23
N GLY A 254 4.85 -8.15 -8.30
CA GLY A 254 5.20 -7.33 -9.45
C GLY A 254 4.26 -6.14 -9.58
N VAL A 255 4.67 -5.12 -10.32
CA VAL A 255 3.84 -3.97 -10.68
C VAL A 255 4.01 -3.69 -12.16
N ALA A 256 2.91 -3.47 -12.87
CA ALA A 256 2.92 -2.96 -14.23
C ALA A 256 1.99 -1.75 -14.32
N GLY A 257 2.50 -0.65 -14.89
CA GLY A 257 1.72 0.54 -15.17
C GLY A 257 0.82 0.35 -16.37
N LEU A 258 -0.38 0.89 -16.29
CA LEU A 258 -1.37 0.86 -17.37
C LEU A 258 -1.38 2.16 -18.17
N ASN A 259 -0.58 3.15 -17.78
CA ASN A 259 -0.41 4.43 -18.50
C ASN A 259 0.98 5.03 -18.22
N GLN A 260 1.31 6.12 -18.93
CA GLN A 260 2.62 6.75 -18.86
C GLN A 260 2.93 7.46 -17.53
N ALA A 261 1.92 7.83 -16.75
CA ALA A 261 2.11 8.44 -15.43
C ALA A 261 2.45 7.42 -14.34
N SER A 262 2.26 6.12 -14.64
CA SER A 262 2.54 5.02 -13.73
C SER A 262 3.98 4.51 -13.89
N PRO A 263 4.52 3.75 -12.91
CA PRO A 263 5.75 3.02 -13.12
C PRO A 263 5.56 2.06 -14.31
N ARG A 264 6.50 2.02 -15.25
CA ARG A 264 6.44 1.06 -16.36
C ARG A 264 6.47 -0.38 -15.83
N VAL A 265 7.35 -0.63 -14.87
CA VAL A 265 7.49 -1.91 -14.19
C VAL A 265 8.07 -1.70 -12.80
N GLY A 266 7.68 -2.55 -11.88
CA GLY A 266 8.24 -2.64 -10.54
C GLY A 266 8.14 -4.06 -9.99
N ALA A 267 8.87 -4.31 -8.93
CA ALA A 267 8.80 -5.55 -8.16
C ALA A 267 9.20 -5.29 -6.71
N GLY A 268 8.73 -6.12 -5.81
CA GLY A 268 9.12 -6.05 -4.42
C GLY A 268 9.10 -7.39 -3.73
N LEU A 269 9.84 -7.42 -2.63
CA LEU A 269 9.91 -8.53 -1.71
C LEU A 269 9.69 -7.98 -0.31
N ARG A 270 8.82 -8.61 0.47
CA ARG A 270 8.53 -8.22 1.85
C ARG A 270 8.59 -9.43 2.77
N LEU A 271 9.27 -9.28 3.88
CA LEU A 271 9.32 -10.25 4.98
C LEU A 271 8.55 -9.68 6.17
N SER A 272 7.70 -10.48 6.79
CA SER A 272 6.93 -10.11 7.98
C SER A 272 7.11 -11.12 9.11
N ILE A 273 7.06 -10.62 10.34
CA ILE A 273 7.04 -11.42 11.57
C ILE A 273 5.81 -11.01 12.36
N ILE A 274 4.97 -11.99 12.68
CA ILE A 274 3.70 -11.81 13.39
C ILE A 274 3.79 -12.47 14.76
N ARG A 275 3.30 -11.78 15.79
CA ARG A 275 3.20 -12.27 17.18
C ARG A 275 1.86 -11.93 17.79
#